data_9db22d95eb159c45d71313df2efaee57
#
_entry.id   9db22d95eb159c45d71313df2efaee57
#
_cell.length_a   1.000
_cell.length_b   1.000
_cell.length_c   1.000
_cell.angle_alpha   90.00
_cell.angle_beta   90.00
_cell.angle_gamma   90.00
#
_symmetry.space_group_name_H-M   'P 1'
#
loop_
_entity.id
_entity.type
_entity.pdbx_description
1 polymer ?
#
loop_
_entity_poly.entity_id
_entity_poly.type
_entity_poly.pdbx_seq_one_letter_code
_entity_poly.pdbx_strand_id
1 'polypeptide(L)'
;MSKLAGLGVVVGSAALFIVLSGFNGLKDYSLAFTSFVDPDLKLIPAKSKTFVVKDSLLSGVLKLENFMSYSKVVEEDLFLSTNLNGEIVSVKGVSSSYPLNTTESILFDGEWITGSNQIVSGWGVANRLSFGVYDYSKSIKLYAPKPGKKQILSIDESFSRLDVVNVGLFEINEALDFSLVYASLADLQKLLGYSKNQLSSVEFILKDPSKIKESVALLEARFGPGFEVKTKEQLNDTLYKMLNTEEVAVYLIFTLVLVIAMFNLISSIIIMILEKRKNLKTLHNSGANHGEIRNIFYYQGLIITLLGGAVGVFIGYLLMLIQQEFSLFMITSSLPYPVSPRPMTFVIVSATILILGAVASKISSSVVTKDLIGEA
;
A
#
# COMPACT_ATOMS: atom_id res chain seq x y z
N MET A 1 -38.82 18.71 9.96
CA MET A 1 -37.92 19.02 8.81
C MET A 1 -36.43 18.99 9.22
N SER A 2 -35.96 19.65 10.27
CA SER A 2 -34.54 19.64 10.68
C SER A 2 -33.99 18.24 11.04
N LYS A 3 -34.83 17.35 11.59
CA LYS A 3 -34.41 15.95 11.89
C LYS A 3 -34.08 15.13 10.64
N LEU A 4 -34.83 15.31 9.55
CA LEU A 4 -34.58 14.66 8.27
C LEU A 4 -33.28 15.13 7.61
N ALA A 5 -32.99 16.44 7.69
CA ALA A 5 -31.74 17.00 7.19
C ALA A 5 -30.53 16.51 7.99
N GLY A 6 -30.66 16.45 9.33
CA GLY A 6 -29.61 15.88 10.18
C GLY A 6 -29.32 14.41 9.88
N LEU A 7 -30.36 13.63 9.58
CA LEU A 7 -30.23 12.20 9.21
C LEU A 7 -29.44 12.01 7.93
N GLY A 8 -29.61 12.88 6.92
CA GLY A 8 -28.79 12.86 5.69
C GLY A 8 -27.30 13.11 5.98
N VAL A 9 -26.99 14.04 6.90
CA VAL A 9 -25.61 14.29 7.32
C VAL A 9 -25.03 13.08 8.08
N VAL A 10 -25.82 12.46 8.98
CA VAL A 10 -25.40 11.25 9.71
C VAL A 10 -25.05 10.12 8.75
N VAL A 11 -25.94 9.83 7.81
CA VAL A 11 -25.72 8.74 6.84
C VAL A 11 -24.53 9.04 5.92
N GLY A 12 -24.42 10.26 5.40
CA GLY A 12 -23.32 10.66 4.52
C GLY A 12 -21.95 10.62 5.22
N SER A 13 -21.89 11.09 6.47
CA SER A 13 -20.64 11.06 7.25
C SER A 13 -20.24 9.65 7.69
N ALA A 14 -21.23 8.82 8.09
CA ALA A 14 -20.98 7.41 8.37
C ALA A 14 -20.46 6.67 7.13
N ALA A 15 -21.11 6.86 5.98
CA ALA A 15 -20.71 6.24 4.73
C ALA A 15 -19.28 6.64 4.32
N LEU A 16 -18.94 7.94 4.38
CA LEU A 16 -17.59 8.42 4.06
C LEU A 16 -16.55 7.80 5.00
N PHE A 17 -16.84 7.73 6.31
CA PHE A 17 -15.92 7.14 7.28
C PHE A 17 -15.73 5.64 7.07
N ILE A 18 -16.82 4.90 6.86
CA ILE A 18 -16.81 3.44 6.62
C ILE A 18 -15.98 3.11 5.40
N VAL A 19 -16.23 3.80 4.30
CA VAL A 19 -15.58 3.50 3.03
C VAL A 19 -14.09 3.84 3.07
N LEU A 20 -13.70 4.98 3.64
CA LEU A 20 -12.28 5.30 3.80
C LEU A 20 -11.57 4.33 4.74
N SER A 21 -12.21 3.89 5.82
CA SER A 21 -11.64 2.90 6.74
C SER A 21 -11.53 1.52 6.11
N GLY A 22 -12.51 1.12 5.30
CA GLY A 22 -12.48 -0.12 4.52
C GLY A 22 -11.39 -0.08 3.44
N PHE A 23 -11.28 1.05 2.73
CA PHE A 23 -10.23 1.22 1.72
C PHE A 23 -8.82 1.19 2.33
N ASN A 24 -8.62 1.83 3.49
CA ASN A 24 -7.36 1.74 4.22
C ASN A 24 -7.02 0.30 4.60
N GLY A 25 -8.01 -0.48 5.06
CA GLY A 25 -7.81 -1.90 5.38
C GLY A 25 -7.43 -2.72 4.14
N LEU A 26 -8.11 -2.52 3.02
CA LEU A 26 -7.80 -3.18 1.76
C LEU A 26 -6.39 -2.81 1.25
N LYS A 27 -6.02 -1.54 1.38
CA LYS A 27 -4.68 -1.04 1.04
C LYS A 27 -3.61 -1.70 1.91
N ASP A 28 -3.80 -1.75 3.23
CA ASP A 28 -2.88 -2.42 4.16
C ASP A 28 -2.72 -3.89 3.82
N TYR A 29 -3.83 -4.57 3.53
CA TYR A 29 -3.83 -5.97 3.12
C TYR A 29 -3.08 -6.18 1.80
N SER A 30 -3.37 -5.39 0.76
CA SER A 30 -2.71 -5.49 -0.55
C SER A 30 -1.19 -5.26 -0.43
N LEU A 31 -0.79 -4.27 0.37
CA LEU A 31 0.62 -3.99 0.61
C LEU A 31 1.29 -5.09 1.45
N ALA A 32 0.64 -5.64 2.46
CA ALA A 32 1.17 -6.75 3.24
C ALA A 32 1.43 -7.97 2.36
N PHE A 33 0.53 -8.28 1.45
CA PHE A 33 0.65 -9.43 0.53
C PHE A 33 1.77 -9.23 -0.51
N THR A 34 1.84 -8.05 -1.12
CA THR A 34 2.81 -7.78 -2.20
C THR A 34 4.22 -7.58 -1.65
N SER A 35 4.32 -6.97 -0.48
CA SER A 35 5.60 -6.59 0.11
C SER A 35 6.12 -7.54 1.18
N PHE A 36 5.54 -8.73 1.29
CA PHE A 36 5.91 -9.71 2.33
C PHE A 36 7.39 -10.12 2.26
N VAL A 37 7.91 -10.30 1.05
CA VAL A 37 9.31 -10.66 0.78
C VAL A 37 10.22 -9.47 0.53
N ASP A 38 9.68 -8.25 0.52
CA ASP A 38 10.49 -7.06 0.29
C ASP A 38 11.24 -6.64 1.55
N PRO A 39 12.52 -6.26 1.43
CA PRO A 39 13.29 -5.71 2.54
C PRO A 39 12.77 -4.34 2.95
N ASP A 40 13.05 -3.92 4.18
CA ASP A 40 12.75 -2.56 4.63
C ASP A 40 13.53 -1.52 3.82
N LEU A 41 14.80 -1.83 3.50
CA LEU A 41 15.68 -1.00 2.67
C LEU A 41 16.47 -1.88 1.68
N LYS A 42 16.56 -1.44 0.42
CA LYS A 42 17.36 -2.06 -0.64
C LYS A 42 18.40 -1.07 -1.14
N LEU A 43 19.68 -1.40 -0.99
CA LEU A 43 20.82 -0.64 -1.52
C LEU A 43 21.12 -1.14 -2.93
N ILE A 44 21.06 -0.28 -3.91
CA ILE A 44 21.35 -0.56 -5.32
C ILE A 44 22.38 0.43 -5.88
N PRO A 45 23.14 0.06 -6.91
CA PRO A 45 24.02 1.03 -7.57
C PRO A 45 23.23 2.02 -8.43
N ALA A 46 23.63 3.30 -8.42
CA ALA A 46 22.91 4.38 -9.14
C ALA A 46 23.01 4.29 -10.67
N LYS A 47 24.09 3.71 -11.24
CA LYS A 47 24.37 3.75 -12.69
C LYS A 47 24.68 2.40 -13.33
N SER A 48 24.94 1.36 -12.55
CA SER A 48 25.31 0.04 -13.04
C SER A 48 24.30 -1.01 -12.59
N LYS A 49 24.32 -2.19 -13.20
CA LYS A 49 23.51 -3.32 -12.75
C LYS A 49 24.08 -4.00 -11.50
N THR A 50 25.40 -3.95 -11.34
CA THR A 50 26.09 -4.61 -10.24
C THR A 50 27.19 -3.74 -9.67
N PHE A 51 27.59 -4.03 -8.45
CA PHE A 51 28.68 -3.36 -7.74
C PHE A 51 29.47 -4.33 -6.89
N VAL A 52 30.67 -3.92 -6.50
CA VAL A 52 31.52 -4.70 -5.60
C VAL A 52 31.57 -4.00 -4.25
N VAL A 53 31.22 -4.71 -3.19
CA VAL A 53 31.21 -4.16 -1.82
C VAL A 53 32.10 -4.98 -0.90
N LYS A 54 32.86 -4.31 -0.03
CA LYS A 54 33.67 -4.96 1.00
C LYS A 54 32.80 -5.40 2.17
N ASP A 55 33.00 -6.61 2.66
CA ASP A 55 32.27 -7.15 3.81
C ASP A 55 32.43 -6.31 5.09
N SER A 56 33.57 -5.64 5.25
CA SER A 56 33.82 -4.73 6.35
C SER A 56 32.89 -3.52 6.38
N LEU A 57 32.44 -3.04 5.22
CA LEU A 57 31.46 -1.95 5.14
C LEU A 57 30.08 -2.42 5.57
N LEU A 58 29.65 -3.60 5.13
CA LEU A 58 28.35 -4.18 5.47
C LEU A 58 28.26 -4.57 6.95
N SER A 59 29.29 -5.24 7.48
CA SER A 59 29.36 -5.59 8.90
C SER A 59 29.38 -4.34 9.80
N GLY A 60 29.93 -3.23 9.29
CA GLY A 60 29.88 -1.94 9.99
C GLY A 60 28.48 -1.32 10.04
N VAL A 61 27.56 -1.66 9.12
CA VAL A 61 26.16 -1.22 9.18
C VAL A 61 25.42 -1.90 10.32
N LEU A 62 25.68 -3.20 10.59
CA LEU A 62 25.06 -3.92 11.70
C LEU A 62 25.43 -3.37 13.09
N LYS A 63 26.49 -2.55 13.19
CA LYS A 63 26.84 -1.85 14.43
C LYS A 63 25.98 -0.62 14.67
N LEU A 64 25.22 -0.17 13.68
CA LEU A 64 24.27 0.92 13.83
C LEU A 64 23.01 0.40 14.54
N GLU A 65 22.44 1.24 15.40
CA GLU A 65 21.41 0.84 16.37
C GLU A 65 20.16 0.19 15.76
N ASN A 66 19.73 0.69 14.59
CA ASN A 66 18.44 0.29 13.99
C ASN A 66 18.53 -0.86 12.99
N PHE A 67 19.72 -1.39 12.66
CA PHE A 67 19.85 -2.48 11.68
C PHE A 67 19.84 -3.84 12.36
N MET A 68 18.95 -4.74 11.94
CA MET A 68 18.82 -6.10 12.47
C MET A 68 19.69 -7.08 11.69
N SER A 69 19.56 -7.08 10.36
CA SER A 69 20.30 -7.97 9.48
C SER A 69 20.49 -7.36 8.09
N TYR A 70 21.39 -7.94 7.30
CA TYR A 70 21.47 -7.68 5.87
C TYR A 70 21.63 -8.98 5.08
N SER A 71 21.19 -8.96 3.83
CA SER A 71 21.37 -10.05 2.88
C SER A 71 22.02 -9.53 1.61
N LYS A 72 23.01 -10.28 1.11
CA LYS A 72 23.64 -10.04 -0.18
C LYS A 72 22.78 -10.71 -1.25
N VAL A 73 22.49 -9.96 -2.31
CA VAL A 73 21.60 -10.41 -3.37
C VAL A 73 22.21 -10.18 -4.73
N VAL A 74 22.07 -11.16 -5.61
CA VAL A 74 22.22 -11.04 -7.04
C VAL A 74 20.89 -11.40 -7.66
N GLU A 75 20.38 -10.55 -8.53
CA GLU A 75 19.08 -10.72 -9.19
C GLU A 75 19.25 -10.48 -10.68
N GLU A 76 18.83 -11.45 -11.51
CA GLU A 76 18.96 -11.39 -12.96
C GLU A 76 17.90 -12.27 -13.62
N ASP A 77 17.39 -11.81 -14.77
CA ASP A 77 16.46 -12.59 -15.58
C ASP A 77 17.20 -13.65 -16.38
N LEU A 78 16.91 -14.93 -16.13
CA LEU A 78 17.57 -16.07 -16.71
C LEU A 78 16.58 -17.01 -17.38
N PHE A 79 17.05 -17.82 -18.30
CA PHE A 79 16.25 -18.84 -18.93
C PHE A 79 16.31 -20.14 -18.13
N LEU A 80 15.15 -20.51 -17.56
CA LEU A 80 14.97 -21.77 -16.86
C LEU A 80 14.34 -22.77 -17.83
N SER A 81 14.98 -23.91 -18.02
CA SER A 81 14.53 -24.94 -18.96
C SER A 81 14.43 -26.30 -18.29
N THR A 82 13.41 -27.04 -18.69
CA THR A 82 13.27 -28.48 -18.44
C THR A 82 13.47 -29.24 -19.76
N ASN A 83 13.41 -30.57 -19.74
CA ASN A 83 13.51 -31.37 -20.95
C ASN A 83 12.44 -31.05 -22.01
N LEU A 84 11.33 -30.45 -21.62
CA LEU A 84 10.15 -30.23 -22.48
C LEU A 84 9.94 -28.76 -22.84
N ASN A 85 10.14 -27.87 -21.89
CA ASN A 85 9.78 -26.45 -21.99
C ASN A 85 10.83 -25.56 -21.33
N GLY A 86 10.76 -24.26 -21.63
CA GLY A 86 11.61 -23.26 -20.97
C GLY A 86 10.99 -21.88 -21.01
N GLU A 87 11.29 -21.06 -20.01
CA GLU A 87 10.83 -19.69 -19.88
C GLU A 87 11.86 -18.79 -19.21
N ILE A 88 11.71 -17.48 -19.39
CA ILE A 88 12.51 -16.49 -18.67
C ILE A 88 11.89 -16.29 -17.29
N VAL A 89 12.72 -16.44 -16.25
CA VAL A 89 12.35 -16.24 -14.86
C VAL A 89 13.33 -15.28 -14.20
N SER A 90 12.87 -14.52 -13.23
CA SER A 90 13.75 -13.70 -12.38
C SER A 90 14.39 -14.60 -11.33
N VAL A 91 15.71 -14.74 -11.36
CA VAL A 91 16.44 -15.57 -10.41
C VAL A 91 17.09 -14.68 -9.36
N LYS A 92 16.69 -14.88 -8.10
CA LYS A 92 17.21 -14.17 -6.94
C LYS A 92 18.18 -15.06 -6.17
N GLY A 93 19.48 -14.83 -6.37
CA GLY A 93 20.55 -15.48 -5.62
C GLY A 93 20.70 -14.83 -4.26
N VAL A 94 20.47 -15.59 -3.19
CA VAL A 94 20.49 -15.11 -1.83
C VAL A 94 21.58 -15.77 -1.00
N SER A 95 22.13 -15.03 -0.02
CA SER A 95 23.11 -15.57 0.91
C SER A 95 22.44 -16.47 1.95
N SER A 96 23.23 -17.30 2.63
CA SER A 96 22.75 -18.15 3.73
C SER A 96 22.19 -17.36 4.93
N SER A 97 22.46 -16.06 4.99
CA SER A 97 21.90 -15.13 6.00
C SER A 97 20.55 -14.51 5.59
N TYR A 98 19.95 -14.98 4.50
CA TYR A 98 18.63 -14.52 4.09
C TYR A 98 17.59 -14.85 5.18
N PRO A 99 16.63 -13.95 5.49
CA PRO A 99 15.77 -14.10 6.66
C PRO A 99 14.94 -15.40 6.66
N LEU A 100 15.30 -16.33 7.53
CA LEU A 100 14.63 -17.63 7.67
C LEU A 100 13.14 -17.50 8.02
N ASN A 101 12.80 -16.54 8.88
CA ASN A 101 11.40 -16.31 9.27
C ASN A 101 10.49 -15.98 8.05
N THR A 102 11.04 -15.26 7.08
CA THR A 102 10.32 -14.95 5.84
C THR A 102 10.26 -16.18 4.95
N THR A 103 11.36 -16.93 4.84
CA THR A 103 11.45 -18.09 3.94
C THR A 103 10.58 -19.25 4.39
N GLU A 104 10.51 -19.55 5.69
CA GLU A 104 9.64 -20.60 6.23
C GLU A 104 8.14 -20.28 6.05
N SER A 105 7.77 -18.99 6.13
CA SER A 105 6.36 -18.58 6.02
C SER A 105 5.82 -18.56 4.60
N ILE A 106 6.69 -18.50 3.58
CA ILE A 106 6.28 -18.53 2.16
C ILE A 106 6.36 -19.92 1.55
N LEU A 107 7.10 -20.86 2.17
CA LEU A 107 7.21 -22.21 1.67
C LEU A 107 5.86 -22.94 1.73
N PHE A 108 5.43 -23.40 0.55
CA PHE A 108 4.23 -24.20 0.38
C PHE A 108 4.54 -25.71 0.47
N ASP A 109 5.68 -26.16 -0.09
CA ASP A 109 6.12 -27.55 -0.10
C ASP A 109 7.66 -27.62 -0.16
N GLY A 110 8.26 -28.65 0.41
CA GLY A 110 9.68 -28.90 0.41
C GLY A 110 10.47 -28.11 1.45
N GLU A 111 11.71 -27.75 1.12
CA GLU A 111 12.68 -27.12 2.02
C GLU A 111 13.33 -25.89 1.39
N TRP A 112 13.90 -25.01 2.23
CA TRP A 112 14.70 -23.88 1.75
C TRP A 112 16.09 -24.36 1.29
N ILE A 113 16.77 -23.52 0.48
CA ILE A 113 18.11 -23.78 -0.06
C ILE A 113 19.11 -23.99 1.08
N THR A 114 19.71 -25.16 1.14
CA THR A 114 20.75 -25.52 2.11
C THR A 114 22.09 -25.84 1.45
N GLY A 115 22.08 -26.21 0.18
CA GLY A 115 23.24 -26.66 -0.58
C GLY A 115 23.47 -25.92 -1.89
N SER A 116 24.45 -26.38 -2.66
CA SER A 116 24.73 -25.91 -4.01
C SER A 116 23.80 -26.59 -5.03
N ASN A 117 23.59 -25.91 -6.16
CA ASN A 117 22.75 -26.37 -7.26
C ASN A 117 21.28 -26.61 -6.87
N GLN A 118 20.83 -25.95 -5.82
CA GLN A 118 19.44 -26.01 -5.35
C GLN A 118 18.72 -24.71 -5.72
N ILE A 119 17.44 -24.87 -6.09
CA ILE A 119 16.53 -23.75 -6.30
C ILE A 119 15.24 -23.96 -5.50
N VAL A 120 14.60 -22.86 -5.17
CA VAL A 120 13.23 -22.83 -4.65
C VAL A 120 12.42 -21.97 -5.62
N SER A 121 11.42 -22.55 -6.26
CA SER A 121 10.64 -21.87 -7.29
C SER A 121 9.24 -21.50 -6.82
N GLY A 122 8.67 -20.47 -7.43
CA GLY A 122 7.24 -20.23 -7.30
C GLY A 122 6.45 -21.42 -7.85
N TRP A 123 5.33 -21.75 -7.20
CA TRP A 123 4.50 -22.88 -7.64
C TRP A 123 3.99 -22.72 -9.06
N GLY A 124 3.75 -21.47 -9.51
CA GLY A 124 3.32 -21.16 -10.87
C GLY A 124 4.40 -21.48 -11.93
N VAL A 125 5.68 -21.17 -11.64
CA VAL A 125 6.82 -21.55 -12.50
C VAL A 125 6.94 -23.06 -12.58
N ALA A 126 6.90 -23.76 -11.44
CA ALA A 126 7.00 -25.20 -11.38
C ALA A 126 5.87 -25.90 -12.14
N ASN A 127 4.64 -25.40 -12.01
CA ASN A 127 3.48 -25.94 -12.71
C ASN A 127 3.60 -25.76 -14.24
N ARG A 128 3.97 -24.56 -14.72
CA ARG A 128 4.14 -24.31 -16.16
C ARG A 128 5.25 -25.16 -16.79
N LEU A 129 6.35 -25.33 -16.09
CA LEU A 129 7.46 -26.14 -16.55
C LEU A 129 7.33 -27.62 -16.16
N SER A 130 6.26 -27.98 -15.45
CA SER A 130 5.88 -29.35 -15.05
C SER A 130 6.95 -30.07 -14.25
N PHE A 131 7.56 -29.42 -13.26
CA PHE A 131 8.47 -30.07 -12.31
C PHE A 131 7.96 -29.90 -10.87
N GLY A 132 8.35 -30.82 -9.99
CA GLY A 132 8.00 -30.81 -8.56
C GLY A 132 9.22 -30.59 -7.67
N VAL A 133 8.99 -30.81 -6.36
CA VAL A 133 10.04 -30.84 -5.35
C VAL A 133 10.80 -32.17 -5.47
N TYR A 134 12.13 -32.14 -5.48
CA TYR A 134 13.01 -33.30 -5.63
C TYR A 134 12.68 -34.20 -6.83
N ASP A 135 12.19 -33.59 -7.92
CA ASP A 135 11.88 -34.35 -9.15
C ASP A 135 13.16 -34.59 -9.98
N TYR A 136 13.84 -35.68 -9.68
CA TYR A 136 15.06 -36.11 -10.39
C TYR A 136 14.78 -36.72 -11.77
N SER A 137 13.50 -36.93 -12.12
CA SER A 137 13.14 -37.43 -13.46
C SER A 137 13.32 -36.40 -14.56
N LYS A 138 13.40 -35.12 -14.17
CA LYS A 138 13.54 -33.97 -15.07
C LYS A 138 14.86 -33.26 -14.84
N SER A 139 15.58 -33.00 -15.93
CA SER A 139 16.77 -32.16 -15.88
C SER A 139 16.37 -30.71 -15.95
N ILE A 140 16.48 -29.97 -14.82
CA ILE A 140 16.23 -28.54 -14.75
C ILE A 140 17.56 -27.82 -14.94
N LYS A 141 17.57 -26.82 -15.86
CA LYS A 141 18.79 -26.08 -16.21
C LYS A 141 18.51 -24.57 -16.20
N LEU A 142 19.42 -23.84 -15.59
CA LEU A 142 19.50 -22.39 -15.68
C LEU A 142 20.54 -22.01 -16.74
N TYR A 143 20.16 -21.11 -17.64
CA TYR A 143 21.02 -20.57 -18.67
C TYR A 143 21.20 -19.07 -18.50
N ALA A 144 22.45 -18.61 -18.47
CA ALA A 144 22.82 -17.20 -18.45
C ALA A 144 23.62 -16.85 -19.72
N PRO A 145 23.33 -15.75 -20.41
CA PRO A 145 24.12 -15.30 -21.54
C PRO A 145 25.53 -14.93 -21.09
N LYS A 146 26.55 -15.41 -21.78
CA LYS A 146 27.93 -15.02 -21.49
C LYS A 146 28.18 -13.60 -21.97
N PRO A 147 28.70 -12.71 -21.12
CA PRO A 147 29.10 -11.38 -21.56
C PRO A 147 30.29 -11.49 -22.54
N GLY A 148 30.14 -10.96 -23.75
CA GLY A 148 31.25 -10.93 -24.71
C GLY A 148 30.86 -10.35 -26.06
N LYS A 149 31.88 -9.82 -26.78
CA LYS A 149 31.75 -9.28 -28.15
C LYS A 149 32.20 -10.27 -29.23
N LYS A 150 32.42 -11.55 -28.89
CA LYS A 150 32.89 -12.56 -29.86
C LYS A 150 31.75 -13.00 -30.78
N GLN A 151 32.08 -13.26 -32.06
CA GLN A 151 31.16 -13.88 -32.99
C GLN A 151 30.70 -15.24 -32.43
N ILE A 152 29.38 -15.40 -32.33
CA ILE A 152 28.76 -16.62 -31.81
C ILE A 152 28.89 -17.68 -32.89
N LEU A 153 29.71 -18.67 -32.65
CA LEU A 153 29.95 -19.81 -33.58
C LEU A 153 29.02 -20.99 -33.28
N SER A 154 28.56 -21.11 -32.04
CA SER A 154 27.51 -22.07 -31.64
C SER A 154 26.67 -21.54 -30.48
N ILE A 155 25.40 -21.97 -30.41
CA ILE A 155 24.46 -21.57 -29.36
C ILE A 155 24.97 -22.03 -27.98
N ASP A 156 25.54 -23.23 -27.87
CA ASP A 156 26.05 -23.80 -26.62
C ASP A 156 27.22 -23.02 -26.02
N GLU A 157 28.03 -22.37 -26.85
CA GLU A 157 29.17 -21.56 -26.38
C GLU A 157 28.74 -20.18 -25.87
N SER A 158 27.55 -19.75 -26.23
CA SER A 158 27.02 -18.42 -25.93
C SER A 158 26.38 -18.29 -24.54
N PHE A 159 26.09 -19.43 -23.92
CA PHE A 159 25.44 -19.49 -22.61
C PHE A 159 26.30 -20.23 -21.59
N SER A 160 26.31 -19.73 -20.36
CA SER A 160 26.71 -20.54 -19.21
C SER A 160 25.48 -21.32 -18.74
N ARG A 161 25.68 -22.56 -18.30
CA ARG A 161 24.58 -23.38 -17.79
C ARG A 161 24.87 -23.90 -16.39
N LEU A 162 23.82 -24.11 -15.62
CA LEU A 162 23.88 -24.74 -14.31
C LEU A 162 22.72 -25.74 -14.22
N ASP A 163 23.07 -27.00 -13.96
CA ASP A 163 22.06 -28.02 -13.65
C ASP A 163 21.63 -27.84 -12.19
N VAL A 164 20.31 -27.77 -11.94
CA VAL A 164 19.75 -27.49 -10.62
C VAL A 164 18.64 -28.46 -10.26
N VAL A 165 18.40 -28.59 -8.95
CA VAL A 165 17.30 -29.37 -8.40
C VAL A 165 16.37 -28.42 -7.65
N ASN A 166 15.08 -28.52 -7.91
CA ASN A 166 14.08 -27.79 -7.13
C ASN A 166 13.85 -28.50 -5.81
N VAL A 167 14.18 -27.83 -4.69
CA VAL A 167 14.05 -28.40 -3.34
C VAL A 167 12.84 -27.90 -2.58
N GLY A 168 12.18 -26.85 -3.09
CA GLY A 168 10.99 -26.30 -2.47
C GLY A 168 10.15 -25.48 -3.43
N LEU A 169 8.88 -25.31 -3.06
CA LEU A 169 7.90 -24.47 -3.73
C LEU A 169 7.43 -23.39 -2.78
N PHE A 170 7.35 -22.16 -3.25
CA PHE A 170 6.75 -21.06 -2.48
C PHE A 170 5.47 -20.55 -3.14
N GLU A 171 4.61 -19.96 -2.30
CA GLU A 171 3.39 -19.29 -2.69
C GLU A 171 3.32 -17.93 -1.96
N ILE A 172 3.30 -16.83 -2.73
CA ILE A 172 3.27 -15.46 -2.20
C ILE A 172 2.12 -14.69 -2.85
N ASN A 173 2.21 -14.49 -4.15
CA ASN A 173 1.21 -13.87 -5.00
C ASN A 173 1.43 -14.28 -6.46
N GLU A 174 0.38 -14.14 -7.28
CA GLU A 174 0.40 -14.60 -8.66
C GLU A 174 1.60 -14.06 -9.46
N ALA A 175 1.96 -12.78 -9.29
CA ALA A 175 3.06 -12.17 -10.04
C ALA A 175 4.42 -12.80 -9.71
N LEU A 176 4.72 -13.01 -8.43
CA LEU A 176 5.97 -13.61 -7.97
C LEU A 176 5.98 -15.13 -8.19
N ASP A 177 4.87 -15.80 -7.94
CA ASP A 177 4.74 -17.24 -8.08
C ASP A 177 4.97 -17.72 -9.52
N PHE A 178 4.65 -16.86 -10.49
CA PHE A 178 4.84 -17.15 -11.91
C PHE A 178 6.13 -16.58 -12.53
N SER A 179 6.97 -15.88 -11.76
CA SER A 179 8.17 -15.23 -12.31
C SER A 179 9.45 -15.44 -11.51
N LEU A 180 9.37 -15.72 -10.20
CA LEU A 180 10.52 -15.69 -9.30
C LEU A 180 11.01 -17.08 -8.96
N VAL A 181 12.36 -17.23 -8.93
CA VAL A 181 13.07 -18.42 -8.47
C VAL A 181 14.20 -17.98 -7.55
N TYR A 182 14.30 -18.58 -6.39
CA TYR A 182 15.45 -18.40 -5.50
C TYR A 182 16.55 -19.42 -5.80
N ALA A 183 17.80 -18.97 -5.71
CA ALA A 183 18.99 -19.80 -5.86
C ALA A 183 20.04 -19.43 -4.82
N SER A 184 21.08 -20.27 -4.66
CA SER A 184 22.24 -19.91 -3.85
C SER A 184 22.99 -18.74 -4.51
N LEU A 185 23.37 -17.73 -3.70
CA LEU A 185 24.16 -16.59 -4.16
C LEU A 185 25.46 -17.05 -4.87
N ALA A 186 26.16 -18.04 -4.31
CA ALA A 186 27.41 -18.53 -4.85
C ALA A 186 27.24 -19.20 -6.22
N ASP A 187 26.17 -19.97 -6.39
CA ASP A 187 25.87 -20.64 -7.64
C ASP A 187 25.50 -19.64 -8.74
N LEU A 188 24.69 -18.63 -8.39
CA LEU A 188 24.31 -17.59 -9.34
C LEU A 188 25.48 -16.70 -9.75
N GLN A 189 26.35 -16.33 -8.79
CA GLN A 189 27.60 -15.60 -9.10
C GLN A 189 28.50 -16.40 -10.05
N LYS A 190 28.65 -17.71 -9.81
CA LYS A 190 29.42 -18.60 -10.67
C LYS A 190 28.82 -18.71 -12.09
N LEU A 191 27.50 -18.86 -12.19
CA LEU A 191 26.78 -18.93 -13.46
C LEU A 191 26.96 -17.67 -14.31
N LEU A 192 26.88 -16.49 -13.66
CA LEU A 192 27.03 -15.18 -14.29
C LEU A 192 28.47 -14.74 -14.51
N GLY A 193 29.46 -15.48 -13.99
CA GLY A 193 30.88 -15.11 -14.01
C GLY A 193 31.21 -13.91 -13.12
N TYR A 194 30.44 -13.68 -12.07
CA TYR A 194 30.64 -12.59 -11.12
C TYR A 194 31.70 -12.94 -10.07
N SER A 195 32.39 -11.93 -9.57
CA SER A 195 33.27 -12.10 -8.41
C SER A 195 32.48 -12.31 -7.12
N LYS A 196 33.09 -12.93 -6.10
CA LYS A 196 32.45 -13.26 -4.80
C LYS A 196 31.77 -12.07 -4.09
N ASN A 197 32.25 -10.85 -4.32
CA ASN A 197 31.70 -9.64 -3.69
C ASN A 197 30.92 -8.77 -4.69
N GLN A 198 30.65 -9.26 -5.88
CA GLN A 198 29.85 -8.58 -6.89
C GLN A 198 28.38 -8.92 -6.69
N LEU A 199 27.57 -7.89 -6.45
CA LEU A 199 26.18 -7.97 -6.06
C LEU A 199 25.31 -7.07 -6.95
N SER A 200 24.04 -7.40 -7.10
CA SER A 200 23.03 -6.51 -7.67
C SER A 200 22.48 -5.56 -6.63
N SER A 201 22.31 -6.05 -5.40
CA SER A 201 21.79 -5.27 -4.28
C SER A 201 22.21 -5.82 -2.93
N VAL A 202 22.02 -5.01 -1.89
CA VAL A 202 22.06 -5.45 -0.49
C VAL A 202 20.73 -5.07 0.15
N GLU A 203 20.10 -6.04 0.77
CA GLU A 203 18.81 -5.91 1.44
C GLU A 203 19.02 -5.81 2.93
N PHE A 204 18.33 -4.87 3.59
CA PHE A 204 18.43 -4.64 5.03
C PHE A 204 17.07 -4.78 5.69
N ILE A 205 17.05 -5.42 6.87
CA ILE A 205 15.92 -5.49 7.78
C ILE A 205 16.19 -4.58 8.97
N LEU A 206 15.23 -3.75 9.31
CA LEU A 206 15.31 -2.82 10.44
C LEU A 206 14.71 -3.45 11.71
N LYS A 207 15.20 -3.00 12.87
CA LYS A 207 14.59 -3.34 14.18
C LYS A 207 13.31 -2.55 14.41
N ASP A 208 13.33 -1.28 14.03
CA ASP A 208 12.22 -0.34 14.15
C ASP A 208 11.96 0.36 12.80
N PRO A 209 10.94 -0.08 12.06
CA PRO A 209 10.57 0.53 10.78
C PRO A 209 10.13 2.00 10.87
N SER A 210 9.76 2.51 12.06
CA SER A 210 9.38 3.91 12.23
C SER A 210 10.54 4.88 11.97
N LYS A 211 11.80 4.40 12.16
CA LYS A 211 13.04 5.15 11.94
C LYS A 211 13.62 4.99 10.53
N ILE A 212 12.80 4.63 9.55
CA ILE A 212 13.25 4.34 8.18
C ILE A 212 13.98 5.54 7.54
N LYS A 213 13.50 6.77 7.75
CA LYS A 213 14.12 7.99 7.20
C LYS A 213 15.53 8.24 7.72
N GLU A 214 15.74 8.01 9.01
CA GLU A 214 17.07 8.13 9.64
C GLU A 214 18.01 7.04 9.11
N SER A 215 17.50 5.82 8.97
CA SER A 215 18.25 4.67 8.45
C SER A 215 18.67 4.87 6.99
N VAL A 216 17.81 5.47 6.15
CA VAL A 216 18.13 5.85 4.77
C VAL A 216 19.28 6.85 4.75
N ALA A 217 19.18 7.95 5.51
CA ALA A 217 20.22 8.98 5.57
C ALA A 217 21.57 8.42 6.04
N LEU A 218 21.57 7.48 7.00
CA LEU A 218 22.79 6.81 7.47
C LEU A 218 23.44 5.94 6.37
N LEU A 219 22.64 5.20 5.59
CA LEU A 219 23.15 4.41 4.47
C LEU A 219 23.69 5.31 3.36
N GLU A 220 22.96 6.34 2.97
CA GLU A 220 23.38 7.31 1.93
C GLU A 220 24.69 8.01 2.30
N ALA A 221 24.83 8.45 3.55
CA ALA A 221 26.06 9.04 4.06
C ALA A 221 27.24 8.07 4.04
N ARG A 222 26.98 6.77 4.28
CA ARG A 222 28.02 5.73 4.36
C ARG A 222 28.48 5.23 3.00
N PHE A 223 27.56 5.04 2.05
CA PHE A 223 27.85 4.47 0.74
C PHE A 223 28.10 5.55 -0.32
N GLY A 224 27.63 6.79 -0.10
CA GLY A 224 27.86 7.93 -0.97
C GLY A 224 26.99 7.95 -2.25
N PRO A 225 27.21 8.92 -3.15
CA PRO A 225 26.32 9.22 -4.30
C PRO A 225 26.36 8.17 -5.42
N GLY A 226 27.21 7.16 -5.32
CA GLY A 226 27.24 6.03 -6.28
C GLY A 226 26.14 4.99 -6.05
N PHE A 227 25.36 5.15 -4.99
CA PHE A 227 24.32 4.21 -4.57
C PHE A 227 23.01 4.92 -4.31
N GLU A 228 21.93 4.19 -4.49
CA GLU A 228 20.57 4.59 -4.12
C GLU A 228 20.06 3.64 -3.04
N VAL A 229 19.42 4.21 -2.02
CA VAL A 229 18.73 3.45 -0.99
C VAL A 229 17.24 3.55 -1.25
N LYS A 230 16.61 2.44 -1.61
CA LYS A 230 15.16 2.37 -1.84
C LYS A 230 14.45 1.76 -0.65
N THR A 231 13.39 2.43 -0.23
CA THR A 231 12.46 1.90 0.77
C THR A 231 11.49 0.91 0.13
N LYS A 232 10.83 0.09 0.95
CA LYS A 232 9.78 -0.83 0.53
C LYS A 232 8.68 -0.14 -0.32
N GLU A 233 8.30 1.08 0.05
CA GLU A 233 7.36 1.90 -0.72
C GLU A 233 7.91 2.26 -2.11
N GLN A 234 9.18 2.62 -2.19
CA GLN A 234 9.82 2.98 -3.47
C GLN A 234 10.08 1.77 -4.37
N LEU A 235 10.27 0.58 -3.79
CA LEU A 235 10.37 -0.66 -4.56
C LEU A 235 9.05 -1.00 -5.26
N ASN A 236 7.91 -0.69 -4.62
CA ASN A 236 6.56 -0.91 -5.12
C ASN A 236 5.86 0.38 -5.54
N ASP A 237 6.61 1.38 -6.02
CA ASP A 237 6.12 2.74 -6.32
C ASP A 237 4.86 2.75 -7.21
N THR A 238 4.81 1.89 -8.22
CA THR A 238 3.65 1.77 -9.11
C THR A 238 2.39 1.34 -8.36
N LEU A 239 2.49 0.33 -7.49
CA LEU A 239 1.38 -0.14 -6.67
C LEU A 239 0.92 0.93 -5.68
N TYR A 240 1.88 1.57 -4.97
CA TYR A 240 1.56 2.65 -4.03
C TYR A 240 0.88 3.83 -4.72
N LYS A 241 1.34 4.23 -5.91
CA LYS A 241 0.71 5.30 -6.71
C LYS A 241 -0.69 4.93 -7.16
N MET A 242 -0.91 3.68 -7.60
CA MET A 242 -2.22 3.18 -7.98
C MET A 242 -3.18 3.25 -6.79
N LEU A 243 -2.81 2.66 -5.65
CA LEU A 243 -3.64 2.65 -4.44
C LEU A 243 -3.92 4.07 -3.91
N ASN A 244 -2.93 4.98 -3.94
CA ASN A 244 -3.15 6.37 -3.54
C ASN A 244 -4.12 7.09 -4.49
N THR A 245 -4.06 6.83 -5.79
CA THR A 245 -4.98 7.41 -6.78
C THR A 245 -6.40 6.90 -6.56
N GLU A 246 -6.57 5.61 -6.30
CA GLU A 246 -7.85 5.02 -5.97
C GLU A 246 -8.44 5.58 -4.67
N GLU A 247 -7.60 5.77 -3.63
CA GLU A 247 -8.01 6.39 -2.37
C GLU A 247 -8.59 7.79 -2.58
N VAL A 248 -7.91 8.61 -3.41
CA VAL A 248 -8.40 9.95 -3.76
C VAL A 248 -9.71 9.88 -4.54
N ALA A 249 -9.81 8.96 -5.50
CA ALA A 249 -11.05 8.80 -6.29
C ALA A 249 -12.24 8.40 -5.40
N VAL A 250 -12.03 7.43 -4.51
CA VAL A 250 -13.03 6.99 -3.54
C VAL A 250 -13.44 8.14 -2.61
N TYR A 251 -12.47 8.90 -2.07
CA TYR A 251 -12.73 10.08 -1.26
C TYR A 251 -13.59 11.11 -1.99
N LEU A 252 -13.29 11.42 -3.24
CA LEU A 252 -14.05 12.37 -4.05
C LEU A 252 -15.49 11.91 -4.29
N ILE A 253 -15.69 10.61 -4.62
CA ILE A 253 -17.03 10.04 -4.83
C ILE A 253 -17.88 10.16 -3.57
N PHE A 254 -17.36 9.76 -2.41
CA PHE A 254 -18.12 9.82 -1.16
C PHE A 254 -18.27 11.25 -0.62
N THR A 255 -17.32 12.14 -0.92
CA THR A 255 -17.47 13.57 -0.68
C THR A 255 -18.62 14.15 -1.52
N LEU A 256 -18.79 13.72 -2.78
CA LEU A 256 -19.94 14.11 -3.61
C LEU A 256 -21.27 13.64 -3.00
N VAL A 257 -21.33 12.41 -2.46
CA VAL A 257 -22.49 11.91 -1.73
C VAL A 257 -22.81 12.81 -0.52
N LEU A 258 -21.78 13.22 0.21
CA LEU A 258 -21.95 14.16 1.35
C LEU A 258 -22.42 15.54 0.88
N VAL A 259 -21.93 16.04 -0.27
CA VAL A 259 -22.45 17.29 -0.87
C VAL A 259 -23.94 17.18 -1.20
N ILE A 260 -24.40 16.06 -1.73
CA ILE A 260 -25.84 15.82 -1.97
C ILE A 260 -26.62 15.88 -0.65
N ALA A 261 -26.10 15.30 0.43
CA ALA A 261 -26.71 15.38 1.75
C ALA A 261 -26.78 16.84 2.25
N MET A 262 -25.78 17.68 1.93
CA MET A 262 -25.78 19.11 2.27
C MET A 262 -26.86 19.90 1.53
N PHE A 263 -27.24 19.53 0.30
CA PHE A 263 -28.37 20.14 -0.39
C PHE A 263 -29.70 19.93 0.38
N ASN A 264 -29.90 18.75 0.96
CA ASN A 264 -31.04 18.48 1.81
C ASN A 264 -31.03 19.37 3.08
N LEU A 265 -29.84 19.60 3.65
CA LEU A 265 -29.68 20.53 4.79
C LEU A 265 -30.01 21.95 4.38
N ILE A 266 -29.48 22.45 3.26
CA ILE A 266 -29.78 23.80 2.74
C ILE A 266 -31.27 23.99 2.55
N SER A 267 -31.94 23.06 1.85
CA SER A 267 -33.37 23.10 1.60
C SER A 267 -34.19 23.12 2.90
N SER A 268 -33.80 22.28 3.87
CA SER A 268 -34.49 22.23 5.18
C SER A 268 -34.37 23.55 5.95
N ILE A 269 -33.20 24.18 5.94
CA ILE A 269 -33.00 25.48 6.61
C ILE A 269 -33.78 26.57 5.88
N ILE A 270 -33.78 26.58 4.54
CA ILE A 270 -34.59 27.57 3.76
C ILE A 270 -36.05 27.44 4.07
N ILE A 271 -36.62 26.24 4.07
CA ILE A 271 -38.03 26.03 4.44
C ILE A 271 -38.31 26.52 5.84
N MET A 272 -37.43 26.27 6.80
CA MET A 272 -37.58 26.72 8.19
C MET A 272 -37.53 28.24 8.27
N ILE A 273 -36.69 28.93 7.51
CA ILE A 273 -36.64 30.39 7.42
C ILE A 273 -38.00 30.91 6.94
N LEU A 274 -38.55 30.31 5.87
CA LEU A 274 -39.83 30.71 5.30
C LEU A 274 -41.01 30.47 6.26
N GLU A 275 -41.06 29.34 6.96
CA GLU A 275 -42.08 29.02 7.96
C GLU A 275 -42.04 30.02 9.14
N LYS A 276 -40.86 30.48 9.54
CA LYS A 276 -40.66 31.39 10.65
C LYS A 276 -40.71 32.87 10.27
N ARG A 277 -41.01 33.20 9.01
CA ARG A 277 -40.98 34.58 8.46
C ARG A 277 -41.70 35.59 9.34
N LYS A 278 -42.93 35.27 9.87
CA LYS A 278 -43.67 36.14 10.74
C LYS A 278 -42.93 36.45 12.06
N ASN A 279 -42.30 35.43 12.65
CA ASN A 279 -41.55 35.57 13.90
C ASN A 279 -40.26 36.39 13.68
N LEU A 280 -39.61 36.24 12.49
CA LEU A 280 -38.41 37.00 12.13
C LEU A 280 -38.74 38.49 11.98
N LYS A 281 -39.90 38.83 11.40
CA LYS A 281 -40.36 40.21 11.31
C LYS A 281 -40.61 40.81 12.70
N THR A 282 -41.19 40.05 13.65
CA THR A 282 -41.36 40.48 15.02
C THR A 282 -40.00 40.71 15.71
N LEU A 283 -39.05 39.84 15.52
CA LEU A 283 -37.71 39.96 16.09
C LEU A 283 -36.98 41.20 15.55
N HIS A 284 -37.11 41.48 14.25
CA HIS A 284 -36.59 42.68 13.63
C HIS A 284 -37.24 43.97 14.20
N ASN A 285 -38.55 43.99 14.32
CA ASN A 285 -39.26 45.09 14.91
C ASN A 285 -38.94 45.34 16.41
N SER A 286 -38.43 44.31 17.08
CA SER A 286 -37.91 44.40 18.45
C SER A 286 -36.45 44.87 18.52
N GLY A 287 -35.83 45.23 17.37
CA GLY A 287 -34.50 45.84 17.30
C GLY A 287 -33.35 44.89 16.87
N ALA A 288 -33.65 43.62 16.51
CA ALA A 288 -32.63 42.73 16.02
C ALA A 288 -32.15 43.15 14.62
N ASN A 289 -30.82 43.18 14.41
CA ASN A 289 -30.22 43.50 13.12
C ASN A 289 -30.35 42.32 12.14
N HIS A 290 -30.45 42.62 10.87
CA HIS A 290 -30.46 41.63 9.77
C HIS A 290 -29.33 40.61 9.85
N GLY A 291 -28.10 41.06 10.20
CA GLY A 291 -26.93 40.17 10.36
C GLY A 291 -27.10 39.20 11.54
N GLU A 292 -27.70 39.63 12.63
CA GLU A 292 -27.97 38.77 13.81
C GLU A 292 -28.98 37.68 13.50
N ILE A 293 -30.06 38.02 12.79
CA ILE A 293 -31.09 37.08 12.37
C ILE A 293 -30.46 36.02 11.40
N ARG A 294 -29.62 36.46 10.46
CA ARG A 294 -28.90 35.58 9.57
C ARG A 294 -27.96 34.63 10.31
N ASN A 295 -27.25 35.13 11.32
CA ASN A 295 -26.32 34.34 12.12
C ASN A 295 -27.03 33.22 12.90
N ILE A 296 -28.27 33.40 13.32
CA ILE A 296 -29.08 32.36 13.98
C ILE A 296 -29.15 31.12 13.08
N PHE A 297 -29.52 31.28 11.83
CA PHE A 297 -29.65 30.17 10.89
C PHE A 297 -28.28 29.58 10.45
N TYR A 298 -27.26 30.44 10.38
CA TYR A 298 -25.89 29.96 10.14
C TYR A 298 -25.44 29.03 11.26
N TYR A 299 -25.52 29.44 12.51
CA TYR A 299 -25.15 28.62 13.66
C TYR A 299 -26.04 27.39 13.80
N GLN A 300 -27.31 27.50 13.49
CA GLN A 300 -28.23 26.35 13.51
C GLN A 300 -27.80 25.28 12.48
N GLY A 301 -27.45 25.66 11.24
CA GLY A 301 -26.97 24.75 10.25
C GLY A 301 -25.62 24.10 10.66
N LEU A 302 -24.75 24.89 11.26
CA LEU A 302 -23.46 24.43 11.74
C LEU A 302 -23.58 23.41 12.89
N ILE A 303 -24.49 23.64 13.83
CA ILE A 303 -24.78 22.70 14.93
C ILE A 303 -25.39 21.41 14.40
N ILE A 304 -26.32 21.46 13.44
CA ILE A 304 -26.91 20.26 12.84
C ILE A 304 -25.81 19.44 12.14
N THR A 305 -24.91 20.10 11.43
CA THR A 305 -23.80 19.44 10.72
C THR A 305 -22.80 18.85 11.71
N LEU A 306 -22.42 19.57 12.74
CA LEU A 306 -21.49 19.09 13.77
C LEU A 306 -22.04 17.86 14.50
N LEU A 307 -23.28 17.97 15.01
CA LEU A 307 -23.91 16.87 15.75
C LEU A 307 -24.18 15.66 14.82
N GLY A 308 -24.75 15.93 13.63
CA GLY A 308 -24.98 14.89 12.65
C GLY A 308 -23.71 14.21 12.20
N GLY A 309 -22.64 14.99 11.91
CA GLY A 309 -21.33 14.48 11.54
C GLY A 309 -20.70 13.65 12.65
N ALA A 310 -20.69 14.14 13.89
CA ALA A 310 -20.14 13.41 15.03
C ALA A 310 -20.87 12.08 15.26
N VAL A 311 -22.21 12.08 15.23
CA VAL A 311 -23.01 10.85 15.35
C VAL A 311 -22.74 9.90 14.21
N GLY A 312 -22.63 10.39 12.95
CA GLY A 312 -22.35 9.55 11.79
C GLY A 312 -20.97 8.93 11.85
N VAL A 313 -19.93 9.69 12.19
CA VAL A 313 -18.57 9.17 12.37
C VAL A 313 -18.54 8.14 13.51
N PHE A 314 -19.24 8.40 14.61
CA PHE A 314 -19.31 7.46 15.73
C PHE A 314 -19.98 6.14 15.33
N ILE A 315 -21.11 6.20 14.61
CA ILE A 315 -21.78 5.01 14.08
C ILE A 315 -20.86 4.26 13.10
N GLY A 316 -20.22 4.99 12.19
CA GLY A 316 -19.25 4.41 11.25
C GLY A 316 -18.10 3.68 11.96
N TYR A 317 -17.53 4.32 12.99
CA TYR A 317 -16.47 3.72 13.80
C TYR A 317 -16.95 2.45 14.54
N LEU A 318 -18.12 2.50 15.13
CA LEU A 318 -18.69 1.34 15.83
C LEU A 318 -18.92 0.17 14.87
N LEU A 319 -19.43 0.43 13.66
CA LEU A 319 -19.60 -0.61 12.64
C LEU A 319 -18.25 -1.20 12.18
N MET A 320 -17.19 -0.38 12.09
CA MET A 320 -15.85 -0.86 11.78
C MET A 320 -15.27 -1.75 12.89
N LEU A 321 -15.49 -1.41 14.17
CA LEU A 321 -15.11 -2.26 15.29
C LEU A 321 -15.87 -3.61 15.27
N ILE A 322 -17.16 -3.57 15.00
CA ILE A 322 -17.96 -4.80 14.86
C ILE A 322 -17.43 -5.66 13.70
N GLN A 323 -17.06 -5.07 12.59
CA GLN A 323 -16.46 -5.79 11.46
C GLN A 323 -15.12 -6.44 11.86
N GLN A 324 -14.26 -5.74 12.60
CA GLN A 324 -12.97 -6.28 13.06
C GLN A 324 -13.14 -7.48 13.99
N GLU A 325 -14.10 -7.42 14.93
CA GLU A 325 -14.31 -8.47 15.91
C GLU A 325 -15.11 -9.67 15.38
N PHE A 326 -16.15 -9.40 14.60
CA PHE A 326 -17.11 -10.43 14.18
C PHE A 326 -16.96 -10.86 12.72
N SER A 327 -16.14 -10.18 11.94
CA SER A 327 -15.89 -10.52 10.51
C SER A 327 -17.19 -10.76 9.72
N LEU A 328 -18.18 -9.86 9.88
CA LEU A 328 -19.52 -10.02 9.29
C LEU A 328 -19.50 -10.01 7.76
N PHE A 329 -18.66 -9.17 7.17
CA PHE A 329 -18.48 -9.10 5.73
C PHE A 329 -17.22 -9.83 5.33
N MET A 330 -17.38 -10.82 4.44
CA MET A 330 -16.29 -11.66 3.94
C MET A 330 -16.07 -11.36 2.46
N ILE A 331 -14.80 -11.32 2.02
CA ILE A 331 -14.43 -11.25 0.59
C ILE A 331 -14.54 -12.63 -0.04
N THR A 332 -14.03 -13.65 0.66
CA THR A 332 -14.13 -15.05 0.29
C THR A 332 -14.60 -15.85 1.51
N SER A 333 -14.87 -17.15 1.34
CA SER A 333 -15.30 -18.01 2.45
C SER A 333 -14.34 -18.05 3.65
N SER A 334 -13.08 -17.68 3.46
CA SER A 334 -12.03 -17.71 4.50
C SER A 334 -11.43 -16.34 4.82
N LEU A 335 -11.70 -15.29 4.00
CA LEU A 335 -11.06 -13.99 4.13
C LEU A 335 -12.09 -12.92 4.52
N PRO A 336 -12.04 -12.37 5.75
CA PRO A 336 -12.87 -11.25 6.14
C PRO A 336 -12.43 -9.96 5.42
N TYR A 337 -13.40 -9.06 5.17
CA TYR A 337 -13.08 -7.75 4.58
C TYR A 337 -12.21 -6.94 5.56
N PRO A 338 -10.96 -6.61 5.19
CA PRO A 338 -10.05 -5.90 6.07
C PRO A 338 -10.52 -4.46 6.27
N VAL A 339 -10.48 -3.97 7.48
CA VAL A 339 -10.82 -2.60 7.84
C VAL A 339 -9.76 -2.00 8.76
N SER A 340 -9.37 -0.76 8.50
CA SER A 340 -8.31 -0.07 9.25
C SER A 340 -8.74 1.37 9.56
N PRO A 341 -9.48 1.62 10.67
CA PRO A 341 -9.86 2.96 11.10
C PRO A 341 -8.64 3.70 11.65
N ARG A 342 -8.00 4.53 10.83
CA ARG A 342 -6.82 5.31 11.20
C ARG A 342 -7.21 6.65 11.82
N PRO A 343 -6.41 7.21 12.77
CA PRO A 343 -6.67 8.55 13.33
C PRO A 343 -6.77 9.63 12.24
N MET A 344 -5.99 9.50 11.16
CA MET A 344 -6.03 10.45 10.05
C MET A 344 -7.37 10.43 9.32
N THR A 345 -8.04 9.28 9.23
CA THR A 345 -9.39 9.17 8.65
C THR A 345 -10.42 9.99 9.44
N PHE A 346 -10.35 9.97 10.78
CA PHE A 346 -11.21 10.81 11.60
C PHE A 346 -10.99 12.30 11.31
N VAL A 347 -9.73 12.73 11.19
CA VAL A 347 -9.38 14.13 10.89
C VAL A 347 -9.91 14.55 9.52
N ILE A 348 -9.66 13.74 8.48
CA ILE A 348 -10.09 14.04 7.10
C ILE A 348 -11.61 14.13 7.03
N VAL A 349 -12.33 13.13 7.54
CA VAL A 349 -13.80 13.09 7.50
C VAL A 349 -14.40 14.25 8.29
N SER A 350 -13.92 14.51 9.50
CA SER A 350 -14.41 15.62 10.32
C SER A 350 -14.15 16.98 9.68
N ALA A 351 -12.97 17.20 9.11
CA ALA A 351 -12.64 18.43 8.39
C ALA A 351 -13.54 18.62 7.16
N THR A 352 -13.79 17.56 6.38
CA THR A 352 -14.66 17.59 5.21
C THR A 352 -16.09 17.98 5.61
N ILE A 353 -16.65 17.36 6.66
CA ILE A 353 -17.99 17.66 7.17
C ILE A 353 -18.07 19.11 7.65
N LEU A 354 -17.08 19.59 8.39
CA LEU A 354 -17.04 20.97 8.88
C LEU A 354 -17.00 21.99 7.75
N ILE A 355 -16.14 21.78 6.75
CA ILE A 355 -16.02 22.69 5.61
C ILE A 355 -17.32 22.72 4.81
N LEU A 356 -17.85 21.57 4.43
CA LEU A 356 -19.08 21.47 3.64
C LEU A 356 -20.28 22.01 4.44
N GLY A 357 -20.37 21.71 5.73
CA GLY A 357 -21.42 22.20 6.61
C GLY A 357 -21.40 23.71 6.81
N ALA A 358 -20.20 24.30 6.95
CA ALA A 358 -20.05 25.76 7.04
C ALA A 358 -20.48 26.45 5.72
N VAL A 359 -20.10 25.88 4.57
CA VAL A 359 -20.52 26.38 3.24
C VAL A 359 -22.04 26.25 3.08
N ALA A 360 -22.60 25.09 3.37
CA ALA A 360 -24.06 24.86 3.27
C ALA A 360 -24.85 25.81 4.20
N SER A 361 -24.39 25.99 5.45
CA SER A 361 -25.01 26.89 6.41
C SER A 361 -24.92 28.36 5.98
N LYS A 362 -23.79 28.75 5.36
CA LYS A 362 -23.63 30.11 4.82
C LYS A 362 -24.56 30.38 3.63
N ILE A 363 -24.70 29.40 2.74
CA ILE A 363 -25.58 29.48 1.56
C ILE A 363 -27.06 29.58 2.04
N SER A 364 -27.48 28.67 2.93
CA SER A 364 -28.87 28.65 3.42
C SER A 364 -29.24 29.90 4.21
N SER A 365 -28.33 30.40 5.05
CA SER A 365 -28.57 31.62 5.82
C SER A 365 -28.63 32.89 4.95
N SER A 366 -28.03 32.89 3.76
CA SER A 366 -28.05 34.04 2.85
C SER A 366 -29.45 34.34 2.28
N VAL A 367 -30.37 33.38 2.35
CA VAL A 367 -31.78 33.55 1.92
C VAL A 367 -32.52 34.54 2.85
N VAL A 368 -32.03 34.81 4.06
CA VAL A 368 -32.54 35.88 4.92
C VAL A 368 -32.15 37.22 4.30
N THR A 369 -33.03 37.80 3.48
CA THR A 369 -32.84 39.09 2.80
C THR A 369 -33.63 40.19 3.55
N LYS A 370 -33.29 41.47 3.29
CA LYS A 370 -34.01 42.62 3.82
C LYS A 370 -35.52 42.61 3.46
N ASP A 371 -35.83 42.25 2.21
CA ASP A 371 -37.19 42.13 1.72
C ASP A 371 -38.00 41.04 2.44
N LEU A 372 -37.36 39.95 2.87
CA LEU A 372 -38.00 38.88 3.62
C LEU A 372 -38.45 39.33 5.02
N ILE A 373 -37.74 40.28 5.61
CA ILE A 373 -37.97 40.79 6.96
C ILE A 373 -38.88 42.06 6.93
N GLY A 374 -39.06 42.69 5.75
CA GLY A 374 -40.00 43.79 5.56
C GLY A 374 -39.36 45.18 5.72
N GLU A 375 -38.08 45.34 5.51
CA GLU A 375 -37.46 46.59 5.14
C GLU A 375 -37.72 46.84 3.64
N ALA A 376 -38.82 47.51 3.31
CA ALA A 376 -39.05 48.12 2.01
C ALA A 376 -38.62 49.59 2.05
#